data_6853543b99231d3513ed2fd554ed2ee1
#
_entry.id   6853543b99231d3513ed2fd554ed2ee1
#
_cell.length_a   1.000
_cell.length_b   1.000
_cell.length_c   1.000
_cell.angle_alpha   90.00
_cell.angle_beta   90.00
_cell.angle_gamma   90.00
#
_symmetry.space_group_name_H-M   'P 1'
#
loop_
_entity.id
_entity.type
_entity.pdbx_description
1 polymer ?
#
loop_
_entity_poly.entity_id
_entity_poly.type
_entity_poly.pdbx_seq_one_letter_code
_entity_poly.pdbx_strand_id
1 'polypeptide(L)'
;SCGQNKPTLSVNNEKKMDKPSIHQFKVTDINGDEFNFAKYAGYKILVVNTASECGLTPQYAELQSLYNKYKDQNFVIVAFPANNFGAQEPGTNKEIATFCQKNYGVTFPVMSKVSVKGADMCEVYQFLTQKDRNQTLSSNVEWNFQKYLINEKGELVQMFSPQTKPMSAEVIRAI
;
A
#
# COMPACT_ATOMS: atom_id res chain seq x y z
N SER A 1 13.62 -24.15 62.31
CA SER A 1 13.87 -23.19 61.24
C SER A 1 12.96 -23.46 60.07
N CYS A 2 11.94 -22.60 59.90
CA CYS A 2 11.00 -22.68 58.79
C CYS A 2 11.56 -21.86 57.63
N GLY A 3 11.97 -22.56 56.58
CA GLY A 3 12.33 -21.96 55.31
C GLY A 3 11.06 -21.57 54.56
N GLN A 4 10.77 -20.31 54.39
CA GLN A 4 9.71 -19.83 53.53
C GLN A 4 10.25 -19.72 52.10
N ASN A 5 9.80 -20.64 51.25
CA ASN A 5 9.96 -20.52 49.81
C ASN A 5 9.00 -19.39 49.33
N LYS A 6 9.54 -18.26 48.93
CA LYS A 6 8.81 -17.26 48.16
C LYS A 6 8.55 -17.82 46.76
N PRO A 7 7.29 -17.76 46.24
CA PRO A 7 7.08 -18.08 44.85
C PRO A 7 7.73 -17.01 43.98
N THR A 8 8.65 -17.44 43.14
CA THR A 8 9.16 -16.61 42.05
C THR A 8 8.02 -16.41 41.05
N LEU A 9 7.52 -15.16 40.99
CA LEU A 9 6.64 -14.73 39.91
C LEU A 9 7.45 -14.78 38.63
N SER A 10 7.17 -15.79 37.79
CA SER A 10 7.62 -15.76 36.42
C SER A 10 6.86 -14.62 35.73
N VAL A 11 7.56 -13.54 35.43
CA VAL A 11 7.05 -12.51 34.52
C VAL A 11 6.96 -13.17 33.15
N ASN A 12 5.76 -13.62 32.77
CA ASN A 12 5.47 -13.92 31.38
C ASN A 12 5.60 -12.61 30.61
N ASN A 13 6.78 -12.35 30.08
CA ASN A 13 6.94 -11.43 28.98
C ASN A 13 6.27 -12.10 27.77
N GLU A 14 4.95 -11.99 27.70
CA GLU A 14 4.26 -12.15 26.43
C GLU A 14 4.79 -11.02 25.56
N LYS A 15 5.77 -11.36 24.69
CA LYS A 15 6.13 -10.49 23.57
C LYS A 15 4.82 -10.28 22.82
N LYS A 16 4.26 -9.08 22.91
CA LYS A 16 3.23 -8.63 21.99
C LYS A 16 3.78 -8.89 20.60
N MET A 17 3.25 -9.90 19.92
CA MET A 17 3.63 -10.16 18.55
C MET A 17 3.22 -8.93 17.75
N ASP A 18 4.19 -8.25 17.15
CA ASP A 18 3.93 -7.14 16.26
C ASP A 18 3.05 -7.64 15.12
N LYS A 19 2.13 -6.78 14.65
CA LYS A 19 1.34 -7.09 13.46
C LYS A 19 2.25 -7.29 12.27
N PRO A 20 1.90 -8.14 11.32
CA PRO A 20 2.63 -8.29 10.07
C PRO A 20 2.79 -6.94 9.35
N SER A 21 3.94 -6.75 8.73
CA SER A 21 4.34 -5.49 8.14
C SER A 21 4.55 -5.62 6.63
N ILE A 22 4.15 -4.59 5.89
CA ILE A 22 4.46 -4.48 4.45
C ILE A 22 5.97 -4.40 4.20
N HIS A 23 6.77 -4.05 5.20
CA HIS A 23 8.23 -3.95 5.08
C HIS A 23 8.91 -5.28 4.74
N GLN A 24 8.21 -6.41 4.87
CA GLN A 24 8.72 -7.72 4.46
C GLN A 24 8.85 -7.90 2.95
N PHE A 25 8.19 -7.05 2.15
CA PHE A 25 8.10 -7.26 0.71
C PHE A 25 9.16 -6.50 -0.08
N LYS A 26 9.70 -7.18 -1.08
CA LYS A 26 10.47 -6.61 -2.17
C LYS A 26 9.71 -6.88 -3.46
N VAL A 27 9.52 -5.87 -4.27
CA VAL A 27 8.79 -5.95 -5.54
C VAL A 27 9.63 -5.32 -6.65
N THR A 28 9.15 -5.41 -7.88
CA THR A 28 9.82 -4.80 -9.03
C THR A 28 9.08 -3.53 -9.40
N ASP A 29 9.81 -2.44 -9.58
CA ASP A 29 9.23 -1.20 -10.07
C ASP A 29 9.00 -1.23 -11.58
N ILE A 30 8.37 -0.20 -12.11
CA ILE A 30 7.99 -0.14 -13.53
C ILE A 30 9.20 -0.10 -14.49
N ASN A 31 10.38 0.28 -13.99
CA ASN A 31 11.63 0.30 -14.75
C ASN A 31 12.41 -1.01 -14.65
N GLY A 32 11.91 -2.00 -13.90
CA GLY A 32 12.55 -3.29 -13.71
C GLY A 32 13.53 -3.35 -12.54
N ASP A 33 13.62 -2.31 -11.72
CA ASP A 33 14.49 -2.25 -10.55
C ASP A 33 13.78 -2.79 -9.30
N GLU A 34 14.55 -3.26 -8.32
CA GLU A 34 14.01 -3.70 -7.04
C GLU A 34 13.49 -2.52 -6.23
N PHE A 35 12.27 -2.67 -5.73
CA PHE A 35 11.66 -1.76 -4.76
C PHE A 35 11.49 -2.49 -3.43
N ASN A 36 12.21 -2.05 -2.40
CA ASN A 36 12.19 -2.65 -1.09
C ASN A 36 11.38 -1.81 -0.11
N PHE A 37 10.21 -2.31 0.32
CA PHE A 37 9.36 -1.61 1.28
C PHE A 37 10.06 -1.35 2.62
N ALA A 38 11.04 -2.15 3.01
CA ALA A 38 11.81 -1.95 4.24
C ALA A 38 12.54 -0.60 4.29
N LYS A 39 12.86 -0.01 3.14
CA LYS A 39 13.45 1.33 3.05
C LYS A 39 12.50 2.45 3.44
N TYR A 40 11.22 2.14 3.54
CA TYR A 40 10.17 3.10 3.92
C TYR A 40 9.67 2.91 5.36
N ALA A 41 10.45 2.23 6.21
CA ALA A 41 10.17 2.19 7.64
C ALA A 41 10.15 3.62 8.20
N GLY A 42 9.12 3.96 8.98
CA GLY A 42 8.90 5.33 9.46
C GLY A 42 8.08 6.22 8.53
N TYR A 43 7.71 5.72 7.34
CA TYR A 43 6.84 6.43 6.39
C TYR A 43 5.40 5.94 6.50
N LYS A 44 4.45 6.85 6.37
CA LYS A 44 3.09 6.47 5.96
C LYS A 44 3.11 6.17 4.47
N ILE A 45 2.50 5.06 4.08
CA ILE A 45 2.48 4.59 2.69
C ILE A 45 1.02 4.49 2.24
N LEU A 46 0.68 5.17 1.15
CA LEU A 46 -0.60 5.00 0.47
C LEU A 46 -0.39 4.11 -0.74
N VAL A 47 -0.94 2.89 -0.68
CA VAL A 47 -0.88 1.92 -1.78
C VAL A 47 -2.15 2.06 -2.62
N VAL A 48 -2.01 2.17 -3.92
CA VAL A 48 -3.14 2.35 -4.83
C VAL A 48 -2.95 1.50 -6.10
N ASN A 49 -4.01 0.81 -6.52
CA ASN A 49 -4.02 0.11 -7.80
C ASN A 49 -4.52 1.05 -8.90
N THR A 50 -3.82 1.09 -10.02
CA THR A 50 -4.02 2.12 -11.05
C THR A 50 -4.31 1.52 -12.43
N ALA A 51 -4.92 2.34 -13.28
CA ALA A 51 -5.17 2.03 -14.67
C ALA A 51 -5.14 3.31 -15.53
N SER A 52 -4.76 3.15 -16.80
CA SER A 52 -4.59 4.27 -17.74
C SER A 52 -5.87 4.59 -18.52
N GLU A 53 -6.85 3.69 -18.56
CA GLU A 53 -8.04 3.80 -19.42
C GLU A 53 -9.36 3.74 -18.60
N CYS A 54 -9.33 4.22 -17.37
CA CYS A 54 -10.47 4.23 -16.45
C CYS A 54 -11.09 5.63 -16.37
N GLY A 55 -12.39 5.71 -16.10
CA GLY A 55 -13.04 6.99 -15.75
C GLY A 55 -12.44 7.67 -14.52
N LEU A 56 -11.81 6.90 -13.63
CA LEU A 56 -11.11 7.41 -12.43
C LEU A 56 -9.63 7.75 -12.69
N THR A 57 -9.09 7.52 -13.87
CA THR A 57 -7.68 7.80 -14.19
C THR A 57 -7.26 9.24 -13.89
N PRO A 58 -8.13 10.28 -14.02
CA PRO A 58 -7.79 11.63 -13.58
C PRO A 58 -7.39 11.75 -12.10
N GLN A 59 -7.68 10.78 -11.24
CA GLN A 59 -7.19 10.75 -9.87
C GLN A 59 -5.66 10.76 -9.76
N TYR A 60 -4.94 10.41 -10.82
CA TYR A 60 -3.48 10.60 -10.84
C TYR A 60 -3.05 12.03 -10.53
N ALA A 61 -3.80 13.02 -11.00
CA ALA A 61 -3.50 14.43 -10.71
C ALA A 61 -3.59 14.74 -9.22
N GLU A 62 -4.63 14.26 -8.54
CA GLU A 62 -4.78 14.45 -7.09
C GLU A 62 -3.79 13.60 -6.29
N LEU A 63 -3.46 12.39 -6.75
CA LEU A 63 -2.40 11.57 -6.13
C LEU A 63 -1.07 12.32 -6.17
N GLN A 64 -0.73 12.93 -7.30
CA GLN A 64 0.50 13.71 -7.41
C GLN A 64 0.47 14.96 -6.53
N SER A 65 -0.66 15.65 -6.43
CA SER A 65 -0.83 16.79 -5.53
C SER A 65 -0.66 16.38 -4.06
N LEU A 66 -1.25 15.26 -3.67
CA LEU A 66 -1.12 14.70 -2.32
C LEU A 66 0.34 14.35 -2.02
N TYR A 67 1.02 13.70 -2.96
CA TYR A 67 2.42 13.36 -2.83
C TYR A 67 3.30 14.60 -2.69
N ASN A 68 3.12 15.59 -3.56
CA ASN A 68 3.85 16.85 -3.49
C ASN A 68 3.69 17.56 -2.15
N LYS A 69 2.49 17.49 -1.57
CA LYS A 69 2.19 18.16 -0.30
C LYS A 69 2.87 17.49 0.89
N TYR A 70 2.98 16.16 0.90
CA TYR A 70 3.39 15.41 2.09
C TYR A 70 4.71 14.62 1.95
N LYS A 71 5.31 14.55 0.76
CA LYS A 71 6.52 13.75 0.52
C LYS A 71 7.69 14.10 1.44
N ASP A 72 7.80 15.34 1.89
CA ASP A 72 8.87 15.80 2.79
C ASP A 72 8.53 15.55 4.27
N GLN A 73 7.39 14.92 4.56
CA GLN A 73 6.93 14.58 5.90
C GLN A 73 6.82 13.06 6.10
N ASN A 74 7.77 12.30 5.54
CA ASN A 74 7.78 10.85 5.60
C ASN A 74 6.48 10.21 5.10
N PHE A 75 6.06 10.61 3.91
CA PHE A 75 4.91 10.08 3.21
C PHE A 75 5.30 9.66 1.79
N VAL A 76 4.81 8.50 1.37
CA VAL A 76 5.03 8.00 0.01
C VAL A 76 3.76 7.37 -0.55
N ILE A 77 3.55 7.51 -1.85
CA ILE A 77 2.52 6.79 -2.60
C ILE A 77 3.22 5.71 -3.41
N VAL A 78 2.69 4.49 -3.37
CA VAL A 78 3.17 3.36 -4.17
C VAL A 78 2.02 2.89 -5.05
N ALA A 79 2.15 3.06 -6.35
CA ALA A 79 1.13 2.70 -7.33
C ALA A 79 1.43 1.34 -7.96
N PHE A 80 0.40 0.50 -8.05
CA PHE A 80 0.46 -0.81 -8.72
C PHE A 80 -0.49 -0.81 -9.93
N PRO A 81 0.01 -0.65 -11.15
CA PRO A 81 -0.83 -0.83 -12.33
C PRO A 81 -1.39 -2.27 -12.39
N ALA A 82 -2.67 -2.40 -12.70
CA ALA A 82 -3.35 -3.68 -12.75
C ALA A 82 -4.44 -3.69 -13.82
N ASN A 83 -4.51 -4.78 -14.58
CA ASN A 83 -5.48 -4.94 -15.67
C ASN A 83 -6.75 -5.70 -15.27
N ASN A 84 -6.96 -5.92 -13.96
CA ASN A 84 -8.04 -6.77 -13.45
C ASN A 84 -9.44 -6.21 -13.66
N PHE A 85 -9.59 -4.90 -13.79
CA PHE A 85 -10.89 -4.24 -13.81
C PHE A 85 -11.18 -3.64 -15.18
N GLY A 86 -12.08 -4.29 -15.92
CA GLY A 86 -12.49 -3.85 -17.24
C GLY A 86 -11.37 -3.86 -18.29
N ALA A 87 -10.26 -4.56 -18.03
CA ALA A 87 -9.09 -4.57 -18.91
C ALA A 87 -8.61 -3.13 -19.24
N GLN A 88 -8.61 -2.25 -18.25
CA GLN A 88 -8.34 -0.81 -18.43
C GLN A 88 -6.86 -0.44 -18.25
N GLU A 89 -5.97 -1.43 -18.08
CA GLU A 89 -4.52 -1.25 -18.08
C GLU A 89 -3.85 -2.27 -19.02
N PRO A 90 -4.15 -2.22 -20.33
CA PRO A 90 -3.67 -3.24 -21.27
C PRO A 90 -2.22 -3.04 -21.73
N GLY A 91 -1.64 -1.88 -21.47
CA GLY A 91 -0.31 -1.50 -21.94
C GLY A 91 0.83 -2.27 -21.27
N THR A 92 2.01 -2.17 -21.87
CA THR A 92 3.26 -2.67 -21.28
C THR A 92 3.72 -1.75 -20.15
N ASN A 93 4.64 -2.21 -19.33
CA ASN A 93 5.25 -1.37 -18.28
C ASN A 93 5.84 -0.08 -18.85
N LYS A 94 6.51 -0.16 -20.00
CA LYS A 94 7.08 1.01 -20.68
C LYS A 94 6.00 2.00 -21.13
N GLU A 95 4.90 1.52 -21.68
CA GLU A 95 3.77 2.35 -22.09
C GLU A 95 3.10 3.01 -20.90
N ILE A 96 2.93 2.27 -19.79
CA ILE A 96 2.37 2.80 -18.54
C ILE A 96 3.25 3.88 -17.94
N ALA A 97 4.57 3.65 -17.88
CA ALA A 97 5.53 4.64 -17.38
C ALA A 97 5.47 5.94 -18.18
N THR A 98 5.43 5.82 -19.51
CA THR A 98 5.31 6.97 -20.42
C THR A 98 4.00 7.71 -20.20
N PHE A 99 2.89 6.99 -20.08
CA PHE A 99 1.57 7.56 -19.82
C PHE A 99 1.54 8.39 -18.53
N CYS A 100 2.03 7.82 -17.43
CA CYS A 100 2.05 8.47 -16.12
C CYS A 100 2.86 9.77 -16.15
N GLN A 101 4.04 9.73 -16.75
CA GLN A 101 4.91 10.90 -16.82
C GLN A 101 4.35 11.96 -17.76
N LYS A 102 3.93 11.57 -18.95
CA LYS A 102 3.51 12.51 -20.01
C LYS A 102 2.19 13.21 -19.67
N ASN A 103 1.22 12.47 -19.11
CA ASN A 103 -0.12 13.00 -18.88
C ASN A 103 -0.30 13.61 -17.49
N TYR A 104 0.44 13.16 -16.49
CA TYR A 104 0.23 13.56 -15.09
C TYR A 104 1.50 13.98 -14.35
N GLY A 105 2.67 13.87 -14.98
CA GLY A 105 3.93 14.24 -14.35
C GLY A 105 4.18 13.45 -13.05
N VAL A 106 3.82 12.18 -13.01
CA VAL A 106 3.94 11.34 -11.82
C VAL A 106 5.40 11.20 -11.39
N THR A 107 5.68 11.51 -10.12
CA THR A 107 7.00 11.36 -9.50
C THR A 107 7.02 10.40 -8.31
N PHE A 108 5.86 9.96 -7.81
CA PHE A 108 5.82 8.90 -6.80
C PHE A 108 6.15 7.54 -7.42
N PRO A 109 6.61 6.56 -6.61
CA PRO A 109 6.94 5.22 -7.10
C PRO A 109 5.78 4.52 -7.78
N VAL A 110 6.03 4.00 -8.98
CA VAL A 110 5.11 3.15 -9.76
C VAL A 110 5.77 1.79 -9.94
N MET A 111 5.03 0.72 -9.63
CA MET A 111 5.52 -0.66 -9.72
C MET A 111 5.21 -1.26 -11.09
N SER A 112 5.85 -2.37 -11.42
CA SER A 112 5.48 -3.21 -12.56
C SER A 112 4.03 -3.66 -12.43
N LYS A 113 3.35 -3.80 -13.57
CA LYS A 113 1.96 -4.28 -13.61
C LYS A 113 1.83 -5.64 -12.91
N VAL A 114 0.85 -5.75 -12.03
CA VAL A 114 0.55 -6.95 -11.24
C VAL A 114 -0.92 -7.31 -11.32
N SER A 115 -1.28 -8.50 -10.82
CA SER A 115 -2.66 -8.83 -10.50
C SER A 115 -2.96 -8.48 -9.05
N VAL A 116 -4.10 -7.85 -8.82
CA VAL A 116 -4.57 -7.45 -7.48
C VAL A 116 -5.85 -8.19 -7.05
N LYS A 117 -6.29 -9.17 -7.85
CA LYS A 117 -7.48 -9.95 -7.61
C LYS A 117 -7.38 -11.34 -8.26
N GLY A 118 -8.05 -12.33 -7.68
CA GLY A 118 -8.12 -13.67 -8.24
C GLY A 118 -6.95 -14.57 -7.83
N ALA A 119 -6.81 -15.71 -8.54
CA ALA A 119 -5.87 -16.77 -8.16
C ALA A 119 -4.39 -16.36 -8.29
N ASP A 120 -4.09 -15.42 -9.17
CA ASP A 120 -2.73 -14.91 -9.43
C ASP A 120 -2.42 -13.60 -8.70
N MET A 121 -3.24 -13.23 -7.70
CA MET A 121 -3.03 -12.03 -6.87
C MET A 121 -1.61 -11.99 -6.31
N CYS A 122 -0.92 -10.87 -6.48
CA CYS A 122 0.45 -10.69 -5.97
C CYS A 122 0.48 -10.66 -4.43
N GLU A 123 1.64 -10.97 -3.86
CA GLU A 123 1.81 -11.12 -2.39
C GLU A 123 1.47 -9.86 -1.61
N VAL A 124 1.83 -8.68 -2.12
CA VAL A 124 1.49 -7.41 -1.46
C VAL A 124 -0.02 -7.26 -1.33
N TYR A 125 -0.77 -7.58 -2.37
CA TYR A 125 -2.24 -7.49 -2.32
C TYR A 125 -2.88 -8.64 -1.54
N GLN A 126 -2.26 -9.81 -1.43
CA GLN A 126 -2.69 -10.83 -0.47
C GLN A 126 -2.59 -10.29 0.97
N PHE A 127 -1.50 -9.61 1.29
CA PHE A 127 -1.33 -8.93 2.59
C PHE A 127 -2.39 -7.85 2.79
N LEU A 128 -2.61 -6.97 1.82
CA LEU A 128 -3.55 -5.85 1.95
C LEU A 128 -5.00 -6.28 2.10
N THR A 129 -5.39 -7.41 1.50
CA THR A 129 -6.79 -7.83 1.39
C THR A 129 -7.19 -8.93 2.38
N GLN A 130 -6.25 -9.67 2.95
CA GLN A 130 -6.52 -10.85 3.79
C GLN A 130 -6.19 -10.55 5.26
N LYS A 131 -7.21 -10.58 6.12
CA LYS A 131 -7.07 -10.28 7.55
C LYS A 131 -6.13 -11.22 8.28
N ASP A 132 -6.07 -12.49 7.89
CA ASP A 132 -5.13 -13.45 8.46
C ASP A 132 -3.67 -13.09 8.15
N ARG A 133 -3.41 -12.31 7.11
CA ARG A 133 -2.08 -11.82 6.74
C ARG A 133 -1.75 -10.43 7.30
N ASN A 134 -2.72 -9.54 7.43
CA ASN A 134 -2.49 -8.16 7.90
C ASN A 134 -2.94 -7.90 9.34
N GLN A 135 -3.80 -8.76 9.91
CA GLN A 135 -4.36 -8.69 11.26
C GLN A 135 -5.18 -7.41 11.54
N THR A 136 -5.68 -6.76 10.51
CA THR A 136 -6.48 -5.54 10.64
C THR A 136 -7.86 -5.68 10.01
N LEU A 137 -7.92 -5.95 8.70
CA LEU A 137 -9.19 -6.06 7.97
C LEU A 137 -9.10 -7.01 6.77
N SER A 138 -10.25 -7.59 6.42
CA SER A 138 -10.45 -8.29 5.15
C SER A 138 -11.17 -7.36 4.18
N SER A 139 -10.75 -7.35 2.92
CA SER A 139 -11.38 -6.57 1.87
C SER A 139 -11.15 -7.23 0.51
N ASN A 140 -11.89 -6.77 -0.49
CA ASN A 140 -11.60 -7.05 -1.88
C ASN A 140 -11.24 -5.74 -2.57
N VAL A 141 -10.34 -5.78 -3.53
CA VAL A 141 -10.17 -4.65 -4.44
C VAL A 141 -11.39 -4.64 -5.37
N GLU A 142 -12.20 -3.60 -5.28
CA GLU A 142 -13.49 -3.52 -5.97
C GLU A 142 -13.39 -2.92 -7.36
N TRP A 143 -12.45 -2.02 -7.55
CA TRP A 143 -12.20 -1.32 -8.82
C TRP A 143 -10.83 -0.65 -8.82
N ASN A 144 -10.46 -0.05 -9.95
CA ASN A 144 -9.26 0.77 -10.07
C ASN A 144 -9.29 1.94 -9.07
N PHE A 145 -8.13 2.35 -8.58
CA PHE A 145 -7.92 3.47 -7.66
C PHE A 145 -8.48 3.26 -6.25
N GLN A 146 -8.59 2.03 -5.79
CA GLN A 146 -8.79 1.73 -4.37
C GLN A 146 -7.48 1.96 -3.61
N LYS A 147 -7.55 2.50 -2.41
CA LYS A 147 -6.38 2.90 -1.63
C LYS A 147 -6.33 2.14 -0.32
N TYR A 148 -5.10 1.82 0.09
CA TYR A 148 -4.80 1.24 1.40
C TYR A 148 -3.75 2.10 2.09
N LEU A 149 -3.99 2.46 3.35
CA LEU A 149 -3.07 3.25 4.15
C LEU A 149 -2.29 2.37 5.11
N ILE A 150 -0.97 2.54 5.09
CA ILE A 150 0.00 1.83 5.92
C ILE A 150 0.63 2.85 6.89
N ASN A 151 0.76 2.49 8.15
CA ASN A 151 1.41 3.34 9.15
C ASN A 151 2.95 3.21 9.12
N GLU A 152 3.61 3.95 9.99
CA GLU A 152 5.08 4.02 10.07
C GLU A 152 5.74 2.69 10.44
N LYS A 153 4.99 1.78 11.07
CA LYS A 153 5.43 0.42 11.41
C LYS A 153 5.20 -0.58 10.26
N GLY A 154 4.64 -0.14 9.15
CA GLY A 154 4.29 -1.00 8.03
C GLY A 154 2.99 -1.76 8.19
N GLU A 155 2.18 -1.42 9.17
CA GLU A 155 0.89 -2.06 9.47
C GLU A 155 -0.22 -1.45 8.63
N LEU A 156 -1.13 -2.29 8.11
CA LEU A 156 -2.34 -1.82 7.45
C LEU A 156 -3.28 -1.19 8.50
N VAL A 157 -3.73 0.03 8.25
CA VAL A 157 -4.62 0.73 9.18
C VAL A 157 -5.99 1.03 8.59
N GLN A 158 -6.10 1.25 7.29
CA GLN A 158 -7.33 1.74 6.68
C GLN A 158 -7.38 1.52 5.17
N MET A 159 -8.59 1.42 4.63
CA MET A 159 -8.87 1.35 3.20
C MET A 159 -9.77 2.51 2.81
N PHE A 160 -9.57 3.03 1.60
CA PHE A 160 -10.47 4.02 0.98
C PHE A 160 -11.03 3.46 -0.32
N SER A 161 -12.31 3.73 -0.58
CA SER A 161 -12.97 3.26 -1.80
C SER A 161 -12.35 3.86 -3.07
N PRO A 162 -12.55 3.21 -4.23
CA PRO A 162 -12.08 3.77 -5.51
C PRO A 162 -12.52 5.21 -5.76
N GLN A 163 -13.76 5.54 -5.38
CA GLN A 163 -14.35 6.86 -5.60
C GLN A 163 -13.82 7.94 -4.64
N THR A 164 -13.21 7.56 -3.53
CA THR A 164 -12.64 8.50 -2.57
C THR A 164 -11.50 9.27 -3.21
N LYS A 165 -11.66 10.57 -3.33
CA LYS A 165 -10.65 11.43 -3.96
C LYS A 165 -9.39 11.53 -3.10
N PRO A 166 -8.20 11.47 -3.69
CA PRO A 166 -6.95 11.51 -2.93
C PRO A 166 -6.76 12.77 -2.07
N MET A 167 -7.28 13.91 -2.52
CA MET A 167 -7.19 15.17 -1.77
C MET A 167 -8.40 15.46 -0.90
N SER A 168 -9.29 14.47 -0.70
CA SER A 168 -10.44 14.62 0.19
C SER A 168 -10.01 14.81 1.65
N ALA A 169 -10.87 15.46 2.44
CA ALA A 169 -10.64 15.64 3.87
C ALA A 169 -10.44 14.31 4.60
N GLU A 170 -11.14 13.26 4.18
CA GLU A 170 -11.02 11.90 4.74
C GLU A 170 -9.61 11.36 4.61
N VAL A 171 -9.00 11.47 3.44
CA VAL A 171 -7.62 11.01 3.20
C VAL A 171 -6.62 11.91 3.92
N ILE A 172 -6.76 13.21 3.81
CA ILE A 172 -5.83 14.19 4.41
C ILE A 172 -5.79 14.03 5.94
N ARG A 173 -6.93 13.81 6.59
CA ARG A 173 -6.97 13.60 8.05
C ARG A 173 -6.25 12.33 8.50
N ALA A 174 -6.13 11.34 7.61
CA ALA A 174 -5.47 10.07 7.93
C ALA A 174 -3.95 10.11 7.77
N ILE A 175 -3.42 11.13 7.09
CA ILE A 175 -1.99 11.29 6.83
C ILE A 175 -1.26 12.20 7.90
#